data_36f1dbc57e528a974abe9aac14c0cef4
#
_entry.id   36f1dbc57e528a974abe9aac14c0cef4
#
_cell.length_a   1.000
_cell.length_b   1.000
_cell.length_c   1.000
_cell.angle_alpha   90.00
_cell.angle_beta   90.00
_cell.angle_gamma   90.00
#
_symmetry.space_group_name_H-M   'P 1'
#
loop_
_entity.id
_entity.type
_entity.pdbx_description
1 polymer ?
#
loop_
_entity_poly.entity_id
_entity_poly.type
_entity_poly.pdbx_seq_one_letter_code
_entity_poly.pdbx_strand_id
1 'polypeptide(L)'
;MANKTRLEIAKQDIVKALSSESPVFRVKDISLFFKENRDFWRLAQSTSLRQFISFLLNKTELKEVRFSFPHREVVGYTWGKVDLMLVLMKLIENSFYSHYTALRMRGLTEQTPKTIYISTEKKHIVANQQTLTQEAINSVFQNPPRATQNIIDLPDEHSRIAFLQSACHEGVGVEDFVLFNG
;
A
#
# COMPACT_ATOMS: atom_id res chain seq x y z
N MET A 1 19.66 -37.94 7.30
CA MET A 1 19.04 -37.05 6.34
C MET A 1 17.89 -36.33 7.04
N ALA A 2 17.88 -35.00 7.12
CA ALA A 2 16.79 -34.27 7.75
C ALA A 2 15.49 -34.45 6.95
N ASN A 3 14.40 -34.83 7.63
CA ASN A 3 13.09 -34.96 7.01
C ASN A 3 12.64 -33.59 6.50
N LYS A 4 12.50 -33.45 5.18
CA LYS A 4 11.99 -32.21 4.57
C LYS A 4 10.54 -31.98 4.99
N THR A 5 10.24 -30.75 5.39
CA THR A 5 8.86 -30.35 5.68
C THR A 5 8.02 -30.32 4.40
N ARG A 6 6.69 -30.41 4.50
CA ARG A 6 5.81 -30.31 3.33
C ARG A 6 5.95 -28.97 2.60
N LEU A 7 6.22 -27.89 3.32
CA LEU A 7 6.52 -26.58 2.75
C LEU A 7 7.80 -26.59 1.89
N GLU A 8 8.83 -27.30 2.35
CA GLU A 8 10.07 -27.44 1.57
C GLU A 8 9.89 -28.28 0.30
N ILE A 9 9.03 -29.30 0.36
CA ILE A 9 8.70 -30.14 -0.81
C ILE A 9 7.94 -29.29 -1.84
N ALA A 10 6.94 -28.53 -1.41
CA ALA A 10 6.09 -27.71 -2.26
C ALA A 10 6.75 -26.37 -2.68
N LYS A 11 7.97 -26.06 -2.22
CA LYS A 11 8.61 -24.75 -2.42
C LYS A 11 8.60 -24.28 -3.88
N GLN A 12 8.94 -25.15 -4.83
CA GLN A 12 9.02 -24.76 -6.23
C GLN A 12 7.66 -24.39 -6.80
N ASP A 13 6.61 -25.14 -6.46
CA ASP A 13 5.24 -24.87 -6.90
C ASP A 13 4.72 -23.58 -6.28
N ILE A 14 5.01 -23.32 -4.99
CA ILE A 14 4.67 -22.10 -4.28
C ILE A 14 5.34 -20.89 -4.94
N VAL A 15 6.65 -20.97 -5.19
CA VAL A 15 7.42 -19.90 -5.85
C VAL A 15 6.87 -19.61 -7.24
N LYS A 16 6.60 -20.63 -8.04
CA LYS A 16 6.04 -20.49 -9.38
C LYS A 16 4.67 -19.81 -9.34
N ALA A 17 3.81 -20.22 -8.42
CA ALA A 17 2.49 -19.62 -8.25
C ALA A 17 2.57 -18.15 -7.81
N LEU A 18 3.42 -17.81 -6.82
CA LEU A 18 3.62 -16.44 -6.36
C LEU A 18 4.22 -15.53 -7.42
N SER A 19 5.14 -16.06 -8.25
CA SER A 19 5.77 -15.29 -9.33
C SER A 19 4.81 -14.90 -10.46
N SER A 20 3.68 -15.58 -10.58
CA SER A 20 2.63 -15.24 -11.55
C SER A 20 1.60 -14.25 -11.01
N GLU A 21 1.63 -13.94 -9.73
CA GLU A 21 0.73 -13.00 -9.08
C GLU A 21 1.30 -11.56 -9.11
N SER A 22 0.52 -10.62 -8.58
CA SER A 22 0.99 -9.26 -8.33
C SER A 22 2.23 -9.28 -7.44
N PRO A 23 3.29 -8.49 -7.72
CA PRO A 23 4.50 -8.51 -6.91
C PRO A 23 4.35 -7.85 -5.53
N VAL A 24 3.17 -7.34 -5.19
CA VAL A 24 2.87 -6.71 -3.89
C VAL A 24 1.66 -7.38 -3.27
N PHE A 25 1.81 -7.82 -2.02
CA PHE A 25 0.80 -8.55 -1.28
C PHE A 25 0.50 -7.86 0.06
N ARG A 26 -0.76 -7.76 0.40
CA ARG A 26 -1.21 -7.50 1.77
C ARG A 26 -1.32 -8.82 2.52
N VAL A 27 -1.39 -8.78 3.83
CA VAL A 27 -1.59 -9.97 4.66
C VAL A 27 -2.82 -10.78 4.21
N LYS A 28 -3.91 -10.07 3.84
CA LYS A 28 -5.15 -10.72 3.36
C LYS A 28 -4.94 -11.46 2.03
N ASP A 29 -4.13 -10.91 1.13
CA ASP A 29 -3.87 -11.51 -0.18
C ASP A 29 -3.08 -12.82 0.00
N ILE A 30 -2.03 -12.81 0.85
CA ILE A 30 -1.30 -14.05 1.20
C ILE A 30 -2.20 -15.04 1.93
N SER A 31 -3.11 -14.58 2.79
CA SER A 31 -4.05 -15.46 3.48
C SER A 31 -4.99 -16.16 2.51
N LEU A 32 -5.51 -15.44 1.52
CA LEU A 32 -6.37 -15.99 0.48
C LEU A 32 -5.59 -17.00 -0.38
N PHE A 33 -4.44 -16.60 -0.88
CA PHE A 33 -3.54 -17.43 -1.66
C PHE A 33 -3.17 -18.73 -0.94
N PHE A 34 -2.85 -18.67 0.36
CA PHE A 34 -2.57 -19.84 1.18
C PHE A 34 -3.77 -20.77 1.30
N LYS A 35 -4.98 -20.23 1.51
CA LYS A 35 -6.20 -21.01 1.65
C LYS A 35 -6.56 -21.75 0.36
N GLU A 36 -6.48 -21.05 -0.77
CA GLU A 36 -6.87 -21.60 -2.08
C GLU A 36 -5.92 -22.70 -2.57
N ASN A 37 -4.64 -22.59 -2.25
CA ASN A 37 -3.62 -23.51 -2.76
C ASN A 37 -3.19 -24.58 -1.74
N ARG A 38 -3.65 -24.50 -0.51
CA ARG A 38 -3.23 -25.39 0.58
C ARG A 38 -3.36 -26.87 0.25
N ASP A 39 -4.48 -27.27 -0.31
CA ASP A 39 -4.79 -28.67 -0.63
C ASP A 39 -3.98 -29.13 -1.86
N PHE A 40 -3.80 -28.28 -2.84
CA PHE A 40 -2.97 -28.53 -4.01
C PHE A 40 -1.52 -28.83 -3.61
N TRP A 41 -0.97 -28.06 -2.67
CA TRP A 41 0.39 -28.27 -2.13
C TRP A 41 0.44 -29.36 -1.05
N ARG A 42 -0.67 -30.00 -0.76
CA ARG A 42 -0.80 -31.05 0.28
C ARG A 42 -0.20 -30.63 1.62
N LEU A 43 -0.40 -29.37 2.02
CA LEU A 43 0.08 -28.86 3.29
C LEU A 43 -0.69 -29.47 4.46
N ALA A 44 0.02 -29.71 5.57
CA ALA A 44 -0.60 -30.28 6.76
C ALA A 44 -1.69 -29.34 7.31
N GLN A 45 -2.76 -29.91 7.87
CA GLN A 45 -3.85 -29.16 8.50
C GLN A 45 -3.35 -28.26 9.64
N SER A 46 -2.29 -28.68 10.32
CA SER A 46 -1.62 -27.93 11.39
C SER A 46 -0.76 -26.75 10.89
N THR A 47 -0.49 -26.64 9.57
CA THR A 47 0.30 -25.51 9.05
C THR A 47 -0.51 -24.22 9.15
N SER A 48 -0.04 -23.31 9.99
CA SER A 48 -0.67 -21.99 10.16
C SER A 48 -0.21 -21.00 9.11
N LEU A 49 -1.01 -19.94 8.88
CA LEU A 49 -0.64 -18.82 8.00
C LEU A 49 0.70 -18.17 8.43
N ARG A 50 0.91 -18.04 9.75
CA ARG A 50 2.15 -17.48 10.30
C ARG A 50 3.37 -18.32 9.91
N GLN A 51 3.26 -19.64 10.00
CA GLN A 51 4.34 -20.56 9.58
C GLN A 51 4.59 -20.46 8.08
N PHE A 52 3.52 -20.35 7.27
CA PHE A 52 3.63 -20.17 5.83
C PHE A 52 4.36 -18.87 5.46
N ILE A 53 3.95 -17.73 6.04
CA ILE A 53 4.61 -16.44 5.81
C ILE A 53 6.08 -16.49 6.27
N SER A 54 6.35 -17.03 7.46
CA SER A 54 7.73 -17.19 7.96
C SER A 54 8.59 -18.06 7.03
N PHE A 55 8.02 -19.12 6.49
CA PHE A 55 8.71 -19.94 5.49
C PHE A 55 9.03 -19.13 4.23
N LEU A 56 8.08 -18.36 3.69
CA LEU A 56 8.28 -17.54 2.51
C LEU A 56 9.37 -16.49 2.72
N LEU A 57 9.34 -15.78 3.84
CA LEU A 57 10.35 -14.76 4.19
C LEU A 57 11.76 -15.34 4.31
N ASN A 58 11.89 -16.56 4.85
CA ASN A 58 13.20 -17.18 5.09
C ASN A 58 13.73 -17.99 3.89
N LYS A 59 12.88 -18.43 2.99
CA LYS A 59 13.25 -19.41 1.96
C LYS A 59 12.99 -18.96 0.54
N THR A 60 12.41 -17.76 0.34
CA THR A 60 12.07 -17.21 -0.98
C THR A 60 12.50 -15.74 -1.09
N GLU A 61 12.11 -15.09 -2.19
CA GLU A 61 12.37 -13.67 -2.43
C GLU A 61 11.34 -12.74 -1.78
N LEU A 62 10.38 -13.29 -1.02
CA LEU A 62 9.39 -12.48 -0.32
C LEU A 62 10.07 -11.64 0.76
N LYS A 63 9.77 -10.35 0.77
CA LYS A 63 10.26 -9.40 1.77
C LYS A 63 9.10 -8.68 2.44
N GLU A 64 9.21 -8.47 3.75
CA GLU A 64 8.27 -7.61 4.46
C GLU A 64 8.64 -6.15 4.23
N VAL A 65 7.65 -5.33 3.95
CA VAL A 65 7.76 -3.87 3.91
C VAL A 65 6.83 -3.25 4.94
N ARG A 66 7.32 -2.24 5.63
CA ARG A 66 6.63 -1.61 6.75
C ARG A 66 6.77 -0.10 6.70
N PHE A 67 5.64 0.59 6.75
CA PHE A 67 5.58 2.05 6.83
C PHE A 67 4.89 2.44 8.13
N SER A 68 5.66 2.99 9.07
CA SER A 68 5.18 3.37 10.40
C SER A 68 4.85 4.87 10.44
N PHE A 69 3.64 5.22 10.04
CA PHE A 69 3.14 6.58 10.19
C PHE A 69 2.75 6.85 11.65
N PRO A 70 2.76 8.12 12.10
CA PRO A 70 2.41 8.47 13.48
C PRO A 70 1.07 7.92 13.98
N HIS A 71 0.09 7.77 13.08
CA HIS A 71 -1.27 7.34 13.43
C HIS A 71 -1.72 6.05 12.74
N ARG A 72 -0.85 5.40 11.97
CA ARG A 72 -1.16 4.11 11.35
C ARG A 72 0.10 3.38 10.95
N GLU A 73 0.04 2.08 11.01
CA GLU A 73 1.06 1.21 10.45
C GLU A 73 0.52 0.54 9.18
N VAL A 74 1.33 0.52 8.13
CA VAL A 74 1.03 -0.17 6.87
C VAL A 74 2.06 -1.26 6.69
N VAL A 75 1.62 -2.50 6.71
CA VAL A 75 2.47 -3.68 6.55
C VAL A 75 2.02 -4.47 5.33
N GLY A 76 2.99 -4.90 4.55
CA GLY A 76 2.76 -5.78 3.41
C GLY A 76 4.01 -6.53 3.02
N TYR A 77 3.96 -7.15 1.86
CA TYR A 77 5.05 -7.98 1.37
C TYR A 77 5.30 -7.69 -0.11
N THR A 78 6.56 -7.76 -0.52
CA THR A 78 6.96 -7.61 -1.91
C THR A 78 7.67 -8.87 -2.39
N TRP A 79 7.45 -9.22 -3.65
CA TRP A 79 8.17 -10.28 -4.33
C TRP A 79 9.25 -9.67 -5.23
N GLY A 80 10.51 -9.92 -4.88
CA GLY A 80 11.63 -9.31 -5.58
C GLY A 80 11.76 -7.80 -5.35
N LYS A 81 12.33 -7.09 -6.34
CA LYS A 81 12.47 -5.63 -6.33
C LYS A 81 11.24 -5.00 -6.96
N VAL A 82 10.54 -4.17 -6.23
CA VAL A 82 9.30 -3.50 -6.66
C VAL A 82 9.44 -2.00 -6.46
N ASP A 83 8.90 -1.23 -7.40
CA ASP A 83 8.84 0.23 -7.28
C ASP A 83 8.03 0.66 -6.07
N LEU A 84 8.55 1.64 -5.31
CA LEU A 84 7.93 2.15 -4.08
C LEU A 84 6.51 2.68 -4.31
N MET A 85 6.29 3.34 -5.45
CA MET A 85 4.98 3.90 -5.76
C MET A 85 3.95 2.79 -5.97
N LEU A 86 4.32 1.71 -6.66
CA LEU A 86 3.46 0.55 -6.80
C LEU A 86 3.16 -0.11 -5.44
N VAL A 87 4.17 -0.21 -4.57
CA VAL A 87 4.00 -0.76 -3.22
C VAL A 87 2.99 0.07 -2.42
N LEU A 88 3.13 1.38 -2.38
CA LEU A 88 2.24 2.28 -1.65
C LEU A 88 0.79 2.18 -2.14
N MET A 89 0.58 2.23 -3.46
CA MET A 89 -0.77 2.14 -4.06
C MET A 89 -1.46 0.81 -3.76
N LYS A 90 -0.72 -0.29 -3.75
CA LYS A 90 -1.29 -1.62 -3.45
C LYS A 90 -1.57 -1.82 -1.98
N LEU A 91 -0.73 -1.30 -1.08
CA LEU A 91 -0.89 -1.48 0.35
C LEU A 91 -1.91 -0.51 0.97
N ILE A 92 -2.05 0.70 0.43
CA ILE A 92 -2.98 1.70 0.94
C ILE A 92 -4.23 1.71 0.06
N GLU A 93 -5.27 1.01 0.51
CA GLU A 93 -6.53 0.89 -0.23
C GLU A 93 -7.21 2.24 -0.45
N ASN A 94 -7.87 2.38 -1.60
CA ASN A 94 -8.61 3.59 -1.99
C ASN A 94 -7.75 4.85 -1.91
N SER A 95 -6.46 4.72 -2.23
CA SER A 95 -5.53 5.84 -2.27
C SER A 95 -5.24 6.27 -3.70
N PHE A 96 -4.79 7.49 -3.84
CA PHE A 96 -4.34 8.07 -5.09
C PHE A 96 -3.15 9.01 -4.83
N TYR A 97 -2.29 9.18 -5.82
CA TYR A 97 -1.24 10.17 -5.76
C TYR A 97 -1.81 11.57 -5.99
N SER A 98 -1.34 12.54 -5.22
CA SER A 98 -1.86 13.89 -5.25
C SER A 98 -0.74 14.94 -5.29
N HIS A 99 -1.12 16.21 -5.37
CA HIS A 99 -0.21 17.34 -5.32
C HIS A 99 0.97 17.19 -6.31
N TYR A 100 2.17 17.49 -5.86
CA TYR A 100 3.37 17.49 -6.67
C TYR A 100 3.72 16.10 -7.26
N THR A 101 3.36 15.03 -6.54
CA THR A 101 3.55 13.66 -7.04
C THR A 101 2.69 13.39 -8.27
N ALA A 102 1.42 13.80 -8.24
CA ALA A 102 0.54 13.65 -9.40
C ALA A 102 1.02 14.50 -10.59
N LEU A 103 1.47 15.73 -10.36
CA LEU A 103 2.04 16.60 -11.41
C LEU A 103 3.27 15.95 -12.06
N ARG A 104 4.16 15.35 -11.26
CA ARG A 104 5.32 14.64 -11.78
C ARG A 104 4.93 13.43 -12.62
N MET A 105 3.99 12.62 -12.15
CA MET A 105 3.49 11.45 -12.89
C MET A 105 2.86 11.83 -14.23
N ARG A 106 2.22 13.00 -14.30
CA ARG A 106 1.63 13.57 -15.52
C ARG A 106 2.65 14.26 -16.43
N GLY A 107 3.92 14.32 -16.07
CA GLY A 107 4.94 15.03 -16.83
C GLY A 107 4.77 16.55 -16.85
N LEU A 108 3.99 17.11 -15.92
CA LEU A 108 3.76 18.54 -15.80
C LEU A 108 4.89 19.27 -15.05
N THR A 109 5.85 18.53 -14.54
CA THR A 109 7.06 19.05 -13.90
C THR A 109 8.21 18.07 -14.09
N GLU A 110 9.41 18.59 -14.33
CA GLU A 110 10.63 17.80 -14.44
C GLU A 110 11.31 17.58 -13.08
N GLN A 111 11.00 18.40 -12.09
CA GLN A 111 11.58 18.30 -10.76
C GLN A 111 11.12 17.02 -10.07
N THR A 112 12.05 16.28 -9.50
CA THR A 112 11.74 15.12 -8.68
C THR A 112 11.32 15.58 -7.28
N PRO A 113 10.08 15.33 -6.86
CA PRO A 113 9.62 15.73 -5.54
C PRO A 113 10.35 14.95 -4.45
N LYS A 114 10.84 15.66 -3.43
CA LYS A 114 11.38 15.03 -2.21
C LYS A 114 10.29 14.40 -1.32
N THR A 115 9.04 14.72 -1.58
CA THR A 115 7.90 14.20 -0.81
C THR A 115 6.92 13.53 -1.76
N ILE A 116 6.64 12.26 -1.48
CA ILE A 116 5.60 11.50 -2.16
C ILE A 116 4.29 11.77 -1.42
N TYR A 117 3.34 12.38 -2.11
CA TYR A 117 2.01 12.67 -1.56
C TYR A 117 1.03 11.58 -1.98
N ILE A 118 0.52 10.86 -0.99
CA ILE A 118 -0.53 9.87 -1.18
C ILE A 118 -1.76 10.26 -0.35
N SER A 119 -2.91 10.24 -0.97
CA SER A 119 -4.17 10.70 -0.39
C SER A 119 -5.21 9.58 -0.38
N THR A 120 -6.09 9.62 0.62
CA THR A 120 -7.35 8.87 0.63
C THR A 120 -8.49 9.83 0.88
N GLU A 121 -9.66 9.52 0.33
CA GLU A 121 -10.85 10.28 0.65
C GLU A 121 -11.40 9.92 2.03
N LYS A 122 -11.88 10.93 2.73
CA LYS A 122 -12.72 10.71 3.91
C LYS A 122 -14.04 10.09 3.48
N LYS A 123 -14.48 9.05 4.19
CA LYS A 123 -15.84 8.56 4.00
C LYS A 123 -16.83 9.68 4.27
N HIS A 124 -17.87 9.73 3.45
CA HIS A 124 -18.97 10.68 3.63
C HIS A 124 -19.54 10.51 5.05
N ILE A 125 -19.22 11.42 5.93
CA ILE A 125 -20.00 11.58 7.16
C ILE A 125 -21.19 12.43 6.71
N VAL A 126 -22.38 11.87 6.76
CA VAL A 126 -23.61 12.67 6.57
C VAL A 126 -23.56 13.76 7.63
N ALA A 127 -23.02 14.90 7.26
CA ALA A 127 -23.04 16.07 8.12
C ALA A 127 -24.51 16.44 8.32
N ASN A 128 -24.91 16.68 9.58
CA ASN A 128 -26.19 17.35 9.83
C ASN A 128 -26.30 18.49 8.83
N GLN A 129 -27.47 18.58 8.17
CA GLN A 129 -27.79 19.63 7.20
C GLN A 129 -27.76 21.00 7.88
N GLN A 130 -26.57 21.46 8.23
CA GLN A 130 -26.36 22.82 8.66
C GLN A 130 -26.35 23.69 7.41
N THR A 131 -27.22 24.67 7.39
CA THR A 131 -27.28 25.66 6.33
C THR A 131 -25.90 26.30 6.20
N LEU A 132 -25.30 26.24 5.02
CA LEU A 132 -24.00 26.83 4.76
C LEU A 132 -24.13 28.34 4.83
N THR A 133 -23.55 28.97 5.84
CA THR A 133 -23.55 30.44 5.96
C THR A 133 -22.27 31.04 5.43
N GLN A 134 -22.33 32.28 4.96
CA GLN A 134 -21.15 32.98 4.43
C GLN A 134 -20.07 33.15 5.52
N GLU A 135 -20.46 33.34 6.78
CA GLU A 135 -19.54 33.43 7.92
C GLU A 135 -18.77 32.12 8.14
N ALA A 136 -19.44 30.96 8.01
CA ALA A 136 -18.80 29.66 8.13
C ALA A 136 -17.78 29.44 6.99
N ILE A 137 -18.12 29.84 5.75
CA ILE A 137 -17.22 29.80 4.62
C ILE A 137 -15.99 30.69 4.87
N ASN A 138 -16.21 31.96 5.25
CA ASN A 138 -15.14 32.91 5.51
C ASN A 138 -14.21 32.43 6.63
N SER A 139 -14.75 31.83 7.69
CA SER A 139 -13.97 31.27 8.80
C SER A 139 -13.03 30.13 8.34
N VAL A 140 -13.48 29.29 7.42
CA VAL A 140 -12.64 28.21 6.87
C VAL A 140 -11.49 28.77 6.05
N PHE A 141 -11.74 29.80 5.23
CA PHE A 141 -10.71 30.41 4.38
C PHE A 141 -9.76 31.36 5.13
N GLN A 142 -10.14 31.87 6.30
CA GLN A 142 -9.26 32.68 7.15
C GLN A 142 -8.23 31.86 7.89
N ASN A 143 -8.49 30.58 8.11
CA ASN A 143 -7.57 29.70 8.82
C ASN A 143 -6.63 28.99 7.81
N PRO A 144 -5.30 29.01 8.02
CA PRO A 144 -4.38 28.29 7.18
C PRO A 144 -4.69 26.78 7.24
N PRO A 145 -4.59 26.04 6.13
CA PRO A 145 -4.80 24.60 6.12
C PRO A 145 -3.79 23.93 7.06
N ARG A 146 -4.28 23.01 7.89
CA ARG A 146 -3.41 22.24 8.79
C ARG A 146 -2.51 21.32 7.97
N ALA A 147 -1.20 21.43 8.20
CA ALA A 147 -0.25 20.48 7.64
C ALA A 147 -0.51 19.07 8.20
N THR A 148 -0.36 18.06 7.36
CA THR A 148 -0.44 16.68 7.84
C THR A 148 0.72 16.36 8.77
N GLN A 149 0.43 15.61 9.82
CA GLN A 149 1.44 15.03 10.72
C GLN A 149 1.78 13.58 10.33
N ASN A 150 1.05 12.99 9.38
CA ASN A 150 1.31 11.64 8.89
C ASN A 150 2.41 11.66 7.83
N ILE A 151 3.63 11.94 8.28
CA ILE A 151 4.82 11.99 7.43
C ILE A 151 5.84 11.00 7.99
N ILE A 152 6.47 10.25 7.10
CA ILE A 152 7.63 9.40 7.39
C ILE A 152 8.77 9.76 6.46
N ASP A 153 9.98 9.77 7.00
CA ASP A 153 11.20 9.89 6.22
C ASP A 153 11.66 8.50 5.76
N LEU A 154 12.14 8.42 4.52
CA LEU A 154 12.70 7.21 3.95
C LEU A 154 14.23 7.33 3.99
N PRO A 155 14.93 6.58 4.86
CA PRO A 155 16.36 6.76 5.10
C PRO A 155 17.22 6.57 3.86
N ASP A 156 16.84 5.60 3.01
CA ASP A 156 17.67 5.18 1.87
C ASP A 156 17.49 6.08 0.63
N GLU A 157 16.41 6.85 0.54
CA GLU A 157 16.06 7.63 -0.65
C GLU A 157 16.09 9.14 -0.44
N HIS A 158 16.40 9.62 0.76
CA HIS A 158 16.33 11.05 1.14
C HIS A 158 14.98 11.69 0.81
N SER A 159 13.94 10.89 0.78
CA SER A 159 12.58 11.27 0.43
C SER A 159 11.61 11.03 1.60
N ARG A 160 10.44 11.62 1.50
CA ARG A 160 9.38 11.53 2.51
C ARG A 160 8.11 10.97 1.88
N ILE A 161 7.32 10.29 2.69
CA ILE A 161 5.95 9.96 2.32
C ILE A 161 5.02 10.78 3.20
N ALA A 162 4.17 11.60 2.58
CA ALA A 162 3.14 12.36 3.25
C ALA A 162 1.77 11.71 2.95
N PHE A 163 1.14 11.16 3.99
CA PHE A 163 -0.20 10.59 3.89
C PHE A 163 -1.24 11.66 4.23
N LEU A 164 -2.15 11.89 3.29
CA LEU A 164 -3.18 12.92 3.39
C LEU A 164 -4.57 12.30 3.45
N GLN A 165 -5.48 12.98 4.11
CA GLN A 165 -6.91 12.73 4.01
C GLN A 165 -7.58 13.90 3.33
N SER A 166 -8.04 13.71 2.10
CA SER A 166 -8.78 14.71 1.35
C SER A 166 -10.24 14.79 1.81
N ALA A 167 -10.91 15.87 1.47
CA ALA A 167 -12.36 15.93 1.55
C ALA A 167 -12.97 14.89 0.58
N CYS A 168 -14.23 14.52 0.81
CA CYS A 168 -14.96 13.67 -0.10
C CYS A 168 -15.24 14.43 -1.39
N HIS A 169 -14.72 13.97 -2.51
CA HIS A 169 -14.96 14.50 -3.85
C HIS A 169 -15.42 13.40 -4.83
N GLU A 170 -15.76 12.21 -4.30
CA GLU A 170 -16.32 11.09 -5.06
C GLU A 170 -15.45 10.68 -6.27
N GLY A 171 -14.13 10.76 -6.10
CA GLY A 171 -13.16 10.43 -7.15
C GLY A 171 -13.05 11.49 -8.27
N VAL A 172 -13.70 12.64 -8.16
CA VAL A 172 -13.59 13.70 -9.16
C VAL A 172 -12.13 14.16 -9.28
N GLY A 173 -11.59 14.13 -10.50
CA GLY A 173 -10.19 14.47 -10.79
C GLY A 173 -9.18 13.35 -10.45
N VAL A 174 -9.63 12.19 -10.01
CA VAL A 174 -8.79 10.99 -9.87
C VAL A 174 -8.86 10.21 -11.18
N GLU A 175 -7.71 9.87 -11.73
CA GLU A 175 -7.59 9.10 -12.96
C GLU A 175 -6.70 7.88 -12.75
N ASP A 176 -7.01 6.82 -13.48
CA ASP A 176 -6.16 5.64 -13.53
C ASP A 176 -4.85 5.97 -14.25
N PHE A 177 -3.76 5.52 -13.68
CA PHE A 177 -2.43 5.69 -14.23
C PHE A 177 -1.72 4.35 -14.33
N VAL A 178 -1.23 4.01 -15.52
CA VAL A 178 -0.45 2.80 -15.74
C VAL A 178 1.02 3.10 -15.41
N LEU A 179 1.53 2.50 -14.34
CA LEU A 179 2.96 2.48 -14.10
C LEU A 179 3.59 1.50 -15.08
N PHE A 180 4.30 2.00 -16.07
CA PHE A 180 5.12 1.17 -16.92
C PHE A 180 6.29 0.64 -16.07
N ASN A 181 6.31 -0.67 -15.84
CA ASN A 181 7.50 -1.34 -15.36
C ASN A 181 8.53 -1.28 -16.50
N GLY A 182 9.53 -0.41 -16.33
CA GLY A 182 10.67 -0.33 -17.23
C GLY A 182 11.57 -1.57 -17.13
#